data_206e84febc2eeb4876797fb00a21ad3f
#
_entry.id   206e84febc2eeb4876797fb00a21ad3f
#
_cell.length_a   1.000
_cell.length_b   1.000
_cell.length_c   1.000
_cell.angle_alpha   90.00
_cell.angle_beta   90.00
_cell.angle_gamma   90.00
#
_symmetry.space_group_name_H-M   'P 1'
#
loop_
_entity.id
_entity.type
_entity.pdbx_description
1 polymer ?
#
loop_
_entity_poly.entity_id
_entity_poly.type
_entity_poly.pdbx_seq_one_letter_code
_entity_poly.pdbx_strand_id
1 'polypeptide(L)'
;VLLPDDEKDLAHWMPESSDFYEDNLKRQVRGGFMYEYDIASNIRMIRAIYPDTKNIAFISDNTYGGVTLQAHVRREMKQFPELNLILLDGREHTIYTIVDELRKLPKHTAVLIGTWRVDKNEGYFMRNATYSMMEAIPDIPTFTATSIGLGYWAVGGVVPAFRTFGKELAAETARLLENPGDTTLRVEVVGTEALLDSKKVKEQKINVVALPMAVKLVNESPSFYQQYRYQIWGGVGVLCVLIMGLLISIYFYLRTKRLKDDLERSQADLYEAKDRAEESNRLKSAFLANMSHEIRTPLNAIVGFSDVLASGGSSDEDQRNYFRIIQSNSDLLLRLINDILDLSRLEADKVTLTPEDCDVVQLCRQALSSVEMSRRESGNRFVFETKIDSFVLQVDVQRLP
;
A
#
# COMPACT_ATOMS: atom_id res chain seq x y z
N VAL A 1 -30.69 4.05 -53.90
CA VAL A 1 -30.01 3.47 -55.08
C VAL A 1 -31.10 3.24 -56.10
N LEU A 2 -31.03 3.92 -57.23
CA LEU A 2 -31.93 3.67 -58.34
C LEU A 2 -31.38 2.46 -59.06
N LEU A 3 -32.14 1.41 -59.06
CA LEU A 3 -31.87 0.24 -59.86
C LEU A 3 -32.16 0.59 -61.33
N PRO A 4 -31.46 0.02 -62.30
CA PRO A 4 -31.80 0.15 -63.70
C PRO A 4 -33.25 -0.27 -63.97
N ASP A 5 -33.90 0.28 -64.99
CA ASP A 5 -35.27 -0.11 -65.36
C ASP A 5 -35.45 -1.63 -65.66
N ASP A 6 -34.34 -2.35 -65.84
CA ASP A 6 -34.26 -3.79 -66.08
C ASP A 6 -34.18 -4.65 -64.78
N GLU A 7 -34.55 -4.11 -63.64
CA GLU A 7 -34.48 -4.73 -62.30
C GLU A 7 -35.13 -6.07 -62.17
N LYS A 8 -36.02 -6.44 -63.06
CA LYS A 8 -36.74 -7.69 -62.99
C LYS A 8 -35.86 -8.93 -63.21
N ASP A 9 -34.61 -8.71 -63.64
CA ASP A 9 -33.67 -9.79 -63.91
C ASP A 9 -32.29 -9.64 -63.29
N LEU A 10 -32.28 -9.39 -61.96
CA LEU A 10 -31.03 -9.38 -61.15
C LEU A 10 -30.21 -10.66 -61.38
N ALA A 11 -30.88 -11.77 -61.71
CA ALA A 11 -30.27 -13.06 -61.96
C ALA A 11 -29.30 -13.04 -63.17
N HIS A 12 -29.57 -12.22 -64.16
CA HIS A 12 -28.74 -12.12 -65.34
C HIS A 12 -27.93 -10.82 -65.43
N TRP A 13 -28.13 -9.92 -64.45
CA TRP A 13 -27.43 -8.64 -64.47
C TRP A 13 -25.93 -8.81 -64.24
N MET A 14 -25.11 -8.34 -65.19
CA MET A 14 -23.67 -8.37 -65.16
C MET A 14 -23.12 -6.94 -65.30
N PRO A 15 -23.04 -6.20 -64.15
CA PRO A 15 -22.54 -4.83 -64.23
C PRO A 15 -21.10 -4.83 -64.69
N GLU A 16 -20.76 -3.96 -65.65
CA GLU A 16 -19.41 -3.74 -66.12
C GLU A 16 -18.60 -2.84 -65.15
N SER A 17 -19.29 -1.99 -64.40
CA SER A 17 -18.72 -1.05 -63.45
C SER A 17 -19.51 -1.02 -62.17
N SER A 18 -18.79 -0.89 -61.06
CA SER A 18 -19.38 -0.60 -59.75
C SER A 18 -19.58 0.91 -59.51
N ASP A 19 -19.18 1.75 -60.45
CA ASP A 19 -19.14 3.20 -60.24
C ASP A 19 -20.48 3.84 -60.54
N PHE A 20 -21.45 3.59 -59.63
CA PHE A 20 -22.73 4.31 -59.62
C PHE A 20 -22.58 5.77 -59.20
N TYR A 21 -21.43 6.15 -58.69
CA TYR A 21 -21.22 7.45 -58.07
C TYR A 21 -21.20 8.60 -59.10
N GLU A 22 -20.69 8.38 -60.29
CA GLU A 22 -20.39 9.53 -61.15
C GLU A 22 -21.62 10.12 -61.89
N ASP A 23 -22.58 9.32 -62.28
CA ASP A 23 -23.67 9.82 -63.11
C ASP A 23 -25.01 9.97 -62.42
N ASN A 24 -25.41 9.08 -61.52
CA ASN A 24 -26.72 9.09 -60.89
C ASN A 24 -26.72 9.68 -59.50
N LEU A 25 -25.72 9.45 -58.67
CA LEU A 25 -25.67 10.00 -57.31
C LEU A 25 -25.48 11.52 -57.29
N LYS A 26 -24.69 12.08 -58.21
CA LYS A 26 -24.49 13.55 -58.32
C LYS A 26 -25.80 14.31 -58.52
N ARG A 27 -26.83 13.72 -59.09
CA ARG A 27 -28.12 14.36 -59.34
C ARG A 27 -29.06 14.33 -58.13
N GLN A 28 -28.89 13.35 -57.25
CA GLN A 28 -29.87 13.08 -56.19
C GLN A 28 -29.32 13.22 -54.76
N VAL A 29 -28.00 13.03 -54.59
CA VAL A 29 -27.33 13.12 -53.30
C VAL A 29 -26.67 14.49 -53.12
N ARG A 30 -26.93 15.19 -52.05
CA ARG A 30 -26.36 16.47 -51.72
C ARG A 30 -25.17 16.37 -50.76
N GLY A 31 -25.17 15.37 -49.87
CA GLY A 31 -24.12 15.11 -48.91
C GLY A 31 -24.25 13.75 -48.27
N GLY A 32 -23.20 13.28 -47.67
CA GLY A 32 -23.18 11.99 -46.99
C GLY A 32 -21.81 11.35 -46.91
N PHE A 33 -21.81 10.08 -46.56
CA PHE A 33 -20.59 9.28 -46.39
C PHE A 33 -20.69 8.04 -47.28
N MET A 34 -19.58 7.73 -47.92
CA MET A 34 -19.47 6.56 -48.77
C MET A 34 -18.34 5.66 -48.29
N TYR A 35 -18.60 4.37 -48.13
CA TYR A 35 -17.59 3.39 -47.79
C TYR A 35 -16.89 2.89 -49.04
N GLU A 36 -15.56 2.87 -48.99
CA GLU A 36 -14.71 2.25 -50.02
C GLU A 36 -14.43 0.79 -49.65
N TYR A 37 -14.48 -0.10 -50.67
CA TYR A 37 -14.09 -1.50 -50.53
C TYR A 37 -12.80 -1.72 -51.34
N ASP A 38 -11.65 -1.74 -50.65
CA ASP A 38 -10.33 -1.91 -51.28
C ASP A 38 -10.02 -3.40 -51.50
N ILE A 39 -10.49 -3.92 -52.63
CA ILE A 39 -10.26 -5.32 -53.02
C ILE A 39 -8.80 -5.56 -53.35
N ALA A 40 -8.14 -4.61 -54.02
CA ALA A 40 -6.73 -4.77 -54.41
C ALA A 40 -5.82 -4.92 -53.18
N SER A 41 -6.06 -4.12 -52.11
CA SER A 41 -5.29 -4.23 -50.89
C SER A 41 -5.61 -5.52 -50.12
N ASN A 42 -6.85 -6.04 -50.16
CA ASN A 42 -7.18 -7.37 -49.67
C ASN A 42 -6.36 -8.46 -50.37
N ILE A 43 -6.28 -8.43 -51.69
CA ILE A 43 -5.49 -9.41 -52.48
C ILE A 43 -3.99 -9.31 -52.16
N ARG A 44 -3.45 -8.08 -52.03
CA ARG A 44 -2.05 -7.86 -51.61
C ARG A 44 -1.80 -8.42 -50.20
N MET A 45 -2.71 -8.23 -49.25
CA MET A 45 -2.62 -8.78 -47.91
C MET A 45 -2.62 -10.31 -47.95
N ILE A 46 -3.57 -10.92 -48.69
CA ILE A 46 -3.65 -12.38 -48.83
C ILE A 46 -2.33 -12.94 -49.37
N ARG A 47 -1.76 -12.36 -50.41
CA ARG A 47 -0.50 -12.81 -51.01
C ARG A 47 0.71 -12.60 -50.09
N ALA A 48 0.70 -11.53 -49.30
CA ALA A 48 1.77 -11.28 -48.35
C ALA A 48 1.77 -12.33 -47.20
N ILE A 49 0.59 -12.77 -46.79
CA ILE A 49 0.43 -13.80 -45.76
C ILE A 49 0.60 -15.20 -46.31
N TYR A 50 0.04 -15.46 -47.52
CA TYR A 50 0.08 -16.77 -48.23
C TYR A 50 0.68 -16.60 -49.62
N PRO A 51 2.01 -16.56 -49.77
CA PRO A 51 2.68 -16.30 -51.04
C PRO A 51 2.36 -17.33 -52.14
N ASP A 52 2.04 -18.57 -51.76
CA ASP A 52 1.69 -19.66 -52.66
C ASP A 52 0.26 -19.60 -53.21
N THR A 53 -0.51 -18.57 -52.87
CA THR A 53 -1.88 -18.40 -53.37
C THR A 53 -1.92 -18.23 -54.85
N LYS A 54 -2.70 -19.08 -55.53
CA LYS A 54 -2.92 -19.07 -56.98
C LYS A 54 -4.35 -18.72 -57.37
N ASN A 55 -5.29 -18.94 -56.46
CA ASN A 55 -6.72 -18.72 -56.71
C ASN A 55 -7.30 -17.87 -55.61
N ILE A 56 -8.16 -16.92 -56.00
CA ILE A 56 -9.03 -16.15 -55.08
C ILE A 56 -10.46 -16.60 -55.34
N ALA A 57 -11.05 -17.24 -54.33
CA ALA A 57 -12.49 -17.57 -54.35
C ALA A 57 -13.25 -16.43 -53.69
N PHE A 58 -14.05 -15.74 -54.50
CA PHE A 58 -14.85 -14.61 -53.99
C PHE A 58 -16.29 -15.04 -53.79
N ILE A 59 -16.83 -14.80 -52.58
CA ILE A 59 -18.17 -15.14 -52.20
C ILE A 59 -19.01 -13.88 -52.16
N SER A 60 -20.15 -13.88 -52.86
CA SER A 60 -21.15 -12.82 -52.78
C SER A 60 -22.55 -13.35 -52.85
N ASP A 61 -23.49 -12.61 -52.30
CA ASP A 61 -24.92 -12.96 -52.20
C ASP A 61 -25.74 -12.48 -53.41
N ASN A 62 -27.00 -12.90 -53.48
CA ASN A 62 -27.99 -12.48 -54.45
C ASN A 62 -28.63 -11.15 -54.08
N THR A 63 -27.85 -10.17 -53.68
CA THR A 63 -28.30 -8.81 -53.47
C THR A 63 -27.65 -7.87 -54.50
N TYR A 64 -28.30 -6.72 -54.74
CA TYR A 64 -27.70 -5.70 -55.57
C TYR A 64 -26.24 -5.35 -55.12
N GLY A 65 -26.02 -5.20 -53.81
CA GLY A 65 -24.69 -4.97 -53.25
C GLY A 65 -23.69 -6.10 -53.51
N GLY A 66 -24.12 -7.36 -53.40
CA GLY A 66 -23.31 -8.54 -53.70
C GLY A 66 -22.90 -8.63 -55.17
N VAL A 67 -23.84 -8.36 -56.07
CA VAL A 67 -23.57 -8.38 -57.53
C VAL A 67 -22.66 -7.25 -57.98
N THR A 68 -22.87 -6.02 -57.48
CA THR A 68 -21.97 -4.88 -57.76
C THR A 68 -20.57 -5.10 -57.22
N LEU A 69 -20.46 -5.73 -56.05
CA LEU A 69 -19.16 -6.06 -55.46
C LEU A 69 -18.39 -7.11 -56.31
N GLN A 70 -19.09 -8.04 -56.98
CA GLN A 70 -18.48 -8.94 -57.95
C GLN A 70 -17.88 -8.18 -59.15
N ALA A 71 -18.60 -7.19 -59.69
CA ALA A 71 -18.06 -6.35 -60.76
C ALA A 71 -16.79 -5.62 -60.32
N HIS A 72 -16.80 -5.10 -59.08
CA HIS A 72 -15.61 -4.47 -58.53
C HIS A 72 -14.45 -5.45 -58.39
N VAL A 73 -14.68 -6.64 -57.86
CA VAL A 73 -13.63 -7.68 -57.75
C VAL A 73 -13.08 -8.07 -59.14
N ARG A 74 -13.96 -8.29 -60.14
CA ARG A 74 -13.51 -8.59 -61.50
C ARG A 74 -12.62 -7.48 -62.10
N ARG A 75 -12.92 -6.21 -61.82
CA ARG A 75 -12.14 -5.06 -62.25
C ARG A 75 -10.75 -5.07 -61.60
N GLU A 76 -10.70 -5.21 -60.26
CA GLU A 76 -9.48 -5.16 -59.48
C GLU A 76 -8.57 -6.38 -59.77
N MET A 77 -9.13 -7.55 -60.04
CA MET A 77 -8.40 -8.76 -60.39
C MET A 77 -7.60 -8.61 -61.68
N LYS A 78 -7.93 -7.67 -62.58
CA LYS A 78 -7.14 -7.35 -63.78
C LYS A 78 -5.72 -6.89 -63.43
N GLN A 79 -5.49 -6.39 -62.24
CA GLN A 79 -4.16 -5.98 -61.75
C GLN A 79 -3.32 -7.21 -61.30
N PHE A 80 -3.92 -8.39 -61.19
CA PHE A 80 -3.29 -9.63 -60.71
C PHE A 80 -3.49 -10.77 -61.72
N PRO A 81 -2.93 -10.64 -62.95
CA PRO A 81 -3.14 -11.61 -64.04
C PRO A 81 -2.64 -13.00 -63.71
N GLU A 82 -1.75 -13.16 -62.74
CA GLU A 82 -1.21 -14.43 -62.28
C GLU A 82 -2.17 -15.19 -61.34
N LEU A 83 -3.26 -14.57 -60.89
CA LEU A 83 -4.25 -15.18 -60.01
C LEU A 83 -5.53 -15.53 -60.76
N ASN A 84 -6.08 -16.68 -60.46
CA ASN A 84 -7.40 -17.09 -60.97
C ASN A 84 -8.48 -16.62 -60.03
N LEU A 85 -9.56 -16.01 -60.58
CA LEU A 85 -10.75 -15.67 -59.83
C LEU A 85 -11.78 -16.77 -59.97
N ILE A 86 -12.26 -17.30 -58.85
CA ILE A 86 -13.39 -18.24 -58.74
C ILE A 86 -14.52 -17.49 -58.11
N LEU A 87 -15.61 -17.29 -58.81
CA LEU A 87 -16.80 -16.62 -58.28
C LEU A 87 -17.77 -17.66 -57.71
N LEU A 88 -18.14 -17.44 -56.44
CA LEU A 88 -19.14 -18.22 -55.75
C LEU A 88 -20.36 -17.30 -55.54
N ASP A 89 -21.24 -17.33 -56.53
CA ASP A 89 -22.35 -16.39 -56.70
C ASP A 89 -23.63 -16.90 -56.02
N GLY A 90 -24.18 -16.11 -55.12
CA GLY A 90 -25.42 -16.41 -54.43
C GLY A 90 -26.64 -16.47 -55.35
N ARG A 91 -26.56 -16.01 -56.61
CA ARG A 91 -27.57 -16.16 -57.62
C ARG A 91 -27.63 -17.57 -58.18
N GLU A 92 -26.51 -18.32 -58.14
CA GLU A 92 -26.36 -19.68 -58.67
C GLU A 92 -26.45 -20.73 -57.56
N HIS A 93 -26.09 -20.36 -56.34
CA HIS A 93 -25.92 -21.27 -55.24
C HIS A 93 -26.90 -20.98 -54.10
N THR A 94 -27.33 -22.02 -53.41
CA THR A 94 -27.94 -21.94 -52.08
C THR A 94 -26.82 -22.06 -51.01
N ILE A 95 -27.17 -21.79 -49.75
CA ILE A 95 -26.24 -22.00 -48.64
C ILE A 95 -25.70 -23.45 -48.57
N TYR A 96 -26.46 -24.42 -48.99
CA TYR A 96 -26.08 -25.83 -49.00
C TYR A 96 -25.13 -26.16 -50.20
N THR A 97 -25.50 -25.75 -51.41
CA THR A 97 -24.72 -26.04 -52.61
C THR A 97 -23.41 -25.28 -52.61
N ILE A 98 -23.33 -24.07 -52.03
CA ILE A 98 -22.07 -23.31 -51.94
C ILE A 98 -21.04 -24.02 -51.08
N VAL A 99 -21.43 -24.68 -50.00
CA VAL A 99 -20.55 -25.46 -49.13
C VAL A 99 -19.89 -26.60 -49.90
N ASP A 100 -20.66 -27.26 -50.82
CA ASP A 100 -20.13 -28.31 -51.64
C ASP A 100 -19.10 -27.76 -52.66
N GLU A 101 -19.34 -26.58 -53.22
CA GLU A 101 -18.39 -25.92 -54.13
C GLU A 101 -17.12 -25.44 -53.34
N LEU A 102 -17.28 -24.94 -52.15
CA LEU A 102 -16.15 -24.56 -51.28
C LEU A 102 -15.25 -25.76 -50.97
N ARG A 103 -15.81 -26.95 -50.77
CA ARG A 103 -15.04 -28.19 -50.57
C ARG A 103 -14.27 -28.66 -51.81
N LYS A 104 -14.67 -28.25 -52.99
CA LYS A 104 -14.04 -28.60 -54.30
C LYS A 104 -12.97 -27.59 -54.70
N LEU A 105 -12.75 -26.53 -53.94
CA LEU A 105 -11.78 -25.51 -54.28
C LEU A 105 -10.39 -26.10 -54.48
N PRO A 106 -9.65 -25.66 -55.52
CA PRO A 106 -8.31 -26.12 -55.76
C PRO A 106 -7.36 -25.80 -54.62
N LYS A 107 -6.25 -26.54 -54.54
CA LYS A 107 -5.16 -26.17 -53.59
C LYS A 107 -4.64 -24.75 -53.90
N HIS A 108 -4.05 -24.12 -52.90
CA HIS A 108 -3.57 -22.74 -52.99
C HIS A 108 -4.65 -21.71 -53.30
N THR A 109 -5.84 -21.95 -52.77
CA THR A 109 -6.96 -20.99 -52.83
C THR A 109 -7.07 -20.26 -51.50
N ALA A 110 -7.29 -18.95 -51.54
CA ALA A 110 -7.78 -18.15 -50.41
C ALA A 110 -9.21 -17.67 -50.71
N VAL A 111 -10.05 -17.68 -49.72
CA VAL A 111 -11.43 -17.19 -49.82
C VAL A 111 -11.47 -15.74 -49.39
N LEU A 112 -12.11 -14.90 -50.20
CA LEU A 112 -12.48 -13.53 -49.86
C LEU A 112 -14.00 -13.42 -49.84
N ILE A 113 -14.59 -13.13 -48.68
CA ILE A 113 -16.04 -12.96 -48.56
C ILE A 113 -16.41 -11.49 -48.65
N GLY A 114 -17.34 -11.18 -49.53
CA GLY A 114 -18.03 -9.90 -49.58
C GLY A 114 -19.22 -9.91 -48.61
N THR A 115 -20.31 -10.47 -49.08
CA THR A 115 -21.56 -10.58 -48.31
C THR A 115 -22.24 -11.93 -48.58
N TRP A 116 -23.04 -12.39 -47.63
CA TRP A 116 -23.92 -13.53 -47.81
C TRP A 116 -25.17 -13.35 -46.98
N ARG A 117 -26.19 -12.75 -47.54
CA ARG A 117 -27.50 -12.48 -46.87
C ARG A 117 -28.63 -13.13 -47.58
N VAL A 118 -28.59 -13.21 -48.89
CA VAL A 118 -29.65 -13.75 -49.72
C VAL A 118 -29.03 -14.74 -50.69
N ASP A 119 -29.62 -15.93 -50.86
CA ASP A 119 -29.16 -16.94 -51.79
C ASP A 119 -30.08 -17.04 -53.01
N LYS A 120 -29.82 -18.04 -53.89
CA LYS A 120 -30.58 -18.33 -55.08
C LYS A 120 -32.10 -18.47 -54.85
N ASN A 121 -32.51 -18.95 -53.68
CA ASN A 121 -33.93 -19.15 -53.36
C ASN A 121 -34.51 -17.94 -52.63
N GLU A 122 -33.84 -16.80 -52.66
CA GLU A 122 -34.25 -15.59 -51.97
C GLU A 122 -34.40 -15.77 -50.44
N GLY A 123 -33.80 -16.87 -49.92
CA GLY A 123 -33.75 -17.10 -48.47
C GLY A 123 -32.83 -16.07 -47.79
N TYR A 124 -33.38 -15.37 -46.79
CA TYR A 124 -32.60 -14.41 -46.03
C TYR A 124 -31.84 -15.11 -44.87
N PHE A 125 -30.55 -14.98 -44.85
CA PHE A 125 -29.68 -15.59 -43.84
C PHE A 125 -29.09 -14.57 -42.89
N MET A 126 -29.14 -14.91 -41.61
CA MET A 126 -28.51 -14.13 -40.57
C MET A 126 -26.99 -14.50 -40.46
N ARG A 127 -26.31 -13.76 -39.61
CA ARG A 127 -24.86 -13.89 -39.38
C ARG A 127 -24.32 -15.32 -39.17
N ASN A 128 -25.17 -16.22 -38.61
CA ASN A 128 -24.76 -17.62 -38.33
C ASN A 128 -24.57 -18.49 -39.61
N ALA A 129 -25.21 -18.14 -40.70
CA ALA A 129 -25.06 -18.91 -41.94
C ALA A 129 -23.63 -18.89 -42.50
N THR A 130 -23.01 -17.71 -42.50
CA THR A 130 -21.60 -17.59 -42.97
C THR A 130 -20.61 -18.30 -42.02
N TYR A 131 -20.95 -18.40 -40.73
CA TYR A 131 -20.15 -19.17 -39.78
C TYR A 131 -20.13 -20.67 -40.17
N SER A 132 -21.32 -21.26 -40.34
CA SER A 132 -21.41 -22.68 -40.76
C SER A 132 -20.77 -22.98 -42.12
N MET A 133 -20.85 -22.04 -43.06
CA MET A 133 -20.12 -22.18 -44.36
C MET A 133 -18.62 -22.27 -44.16
N MET A 134 -18.04 -21.39 -43.32
CA MET A 134 -16.59 -21.33 -43.12
C MET A 134 -16.07 -22.46 -42.22
N GLU A 135 -16.86 -22.96 -41.28
CA GLU A 135 -16.53 -24.18 -40.53
C GLU A 135 -16.40 -25.42 -41.41
N ALA A 136 -17.07 -25.45 -42.57
CA ALA A 136 -16.99 -26.57 -43.53
C ALA A 136 -15.62 -26.62 -44.27
N ILE A 137 -14.82 -25.54 -44.20
CA ILE A 137 -13.53 -25.39 -44.91
C ILE A 137 -12.44 -24.83 -43.96
N PRO A 138 -12.18 -25.44 -42.81
CA PRO A 138 -11.31 -24.88 -41.77
C PRO A 138 -9.87 -24.66 -42.24
N ASP A 139 -9.41 -25.44 -43.24
CA ASP A 139 -8.05 -25.39 -43.74
C ASP A 139 -7.83 -24.34 -44.83
N ILE A 140 -8.88 -23.71 -45.35
CA ILE A 140 -8.78 -22.70 -46.39
C ILE A 140 -8.73 -21.31 -45.72
N PRO A 141 -7.64 -20.53 -45.96
CA PRO A 141 -7.55 -19.19 -45.39
C PRO A 141 -8.65 -18.29 -45.93
N THR A 142 -9.45 -17.75 -44.99
CA THR A 142 -10.63 -16.94 -45.33
C THR A 142 -10.45 -15.51 -44.84
N PHE A 143 -10.68 -14.57 -45.77
CA PHE A 143 -10.60 -13.13 -45.54
C PHE A 143 -11.95 -12.48 -45.77
N THR A 144 -12.09 -11.25 -45.32
CA THR A 144 -13.33 -10.49 -45.50
C THR A 144 -13.06 -9.10 -46.07
N ALA A 145 -13.92 -8.68 -46.99
CA ALA A 145 -13.89 -7.33 -47.54
C ALA A 145 -14.82 -6.37 -46.75
N THR A 146 -15.66 -6.89 -45.85
CA THR A 146 -16.74 -6.14 -45.21
C THR A 146 -16.78 -6.23 -43.67
N SER A 147 -15.75 -6.72 -43.02
CA SER A 147 -15.69 -7.01 -41.58
C SER A 147 -16.51 -8.21 -41.07
N ILE A 148 -17.28 -8.88 -41.95
CA ILE A 148 -18.00 -10.11 -41.57
C ILE A 148 -17.01 -11.20 -41.24
N GLY A 149 -17.20 -11.84 -40.06
CA GLY A 149 -16.35 -12.96 -39.63
C GLY A 149 -15.07 -12.55 -38.87
N LEU A 150 -14.75 -11.28 -38.77
CA LEU A 150 -13.66 -10.81 -37.89
C LEU A 150 -13.95 -11.15 -36.44
N GLY A 151 -12.97 -11.72 -35.77
CA GLY A 151 -13.12 -12.22 -34.40
C GLY A 151 -13.69 -13.64 -34.30
N TYR A 152 -14.00 -14.27 -35.43
CA TYR A 152 -14.57 -15.63 -35.52
C TYR A 152 -13.76 -16.53 -36.45
N TRP A 153 -14.08 -16.52 -37.76
CA TRP A 153 -13.49 -17.40 -38.73
C TRP A 153 -12.52 -16.69 -39.70
N ALA A 154 -12.68 -15.37 -39.89
CA ALA A 154 -11.79 -14.65 -40.83
C ALA A 154 -10.39 -14.43 -40.23
N VAL A 155 -9.38 -14.69 -41.03
CA VAL A 155 -7.98 -14.34 -40.68
C VAL A 155 -7.80 -12.85 -40.58
N GLY A 156 -8.47 -12.09 -41.44
CA GLY A 156 -8.43 -10.64 -41.48
C GLY A 156 -9.08 -10.07 -42.73
N GLY A 157 -8.79 -8.82 -43.02
CA GLY A 157 -9.22 -8.14 -44.23
C GLY A 157 -8.90 -6.67 -44.21
N VAL A 158 -8.88 -6.07 -45.40
CA VAL A 158 -8.89 -4.61 -45.56
C VAL A 158 -10.35 -4.22 -45.73
N VAL A 159 -10.88 -3.58 -44.69
CA VAL A 159 -12.31 -3.30 -44.58
C VAL A 159 -12.55 -1.80 -44.43
N PRO A 160 -13.73 -1.29 -44.79
CA PRO A 160 -14.07 0.11 -44.51
C PRO A 160 -13.91 0.40 -43.04
N ALA A 161 -13.35 1.57 -42.70
CA ALA A 161 -13.22 2.05 -41.33
C ALA A 161 -14.60 2.44 -40.77
N PHE A 162 -15.42 1.42 -40.43
CA PHE A 162 -16.78 1.62 -39.96
C PHE A 162 -16.81 2.46 -38.68
N ARG A 163 -17.44 3.63 -38.77
CA ARG A 163 -17.67 4.51 -37.64
C ARG A 163 -19.11 5.06 -37.67
N THR A 164 -19.54 5.62 -36.57
CA THR A 164 -20.86 6.29 -36.50
C THR A 164 -20.72 7.73 -36.96
N PHE A 165 -21.54 8.11 -37.94
CA PHE A 165 -21.58 9.49 -38.49
C PHE A 165 -22.75 10.30 -38.01
N GLY A 166 -23.39 9.93 -36.91
CA GLY A 166 -24.62 10.56 -36.45
C GLY A 166 -24.51 12.05 -36.25
N LYS A 167 -23.40 12.55 -35.71
CA LYS A 167 -23.17 13.96 -35.45
C LYS A 167 -22.87 14.71 -36.72
N GLU A 168 -21.99 14.16 -37.57
CA GLU A 168 -21.61 14.77 -38.84
C GLU A 168 -22.77 14.78 -39.81
N LEU A 169 -23.57 13.73 -39.88
CA LEU A 169 -24.78 13.65 -40.69
C LEU A 169 -25.84 14.68 -40.24
N ALA A 170 -26.03 14.80 -38.93
CA ALA A 170 -26.95 15.81 -38.37
C ALA A 170 -26.48 17.24 -38.71
N ALA A 171 -25.20 17.53 -38.57
CA ALA A 171 -24.64 18.85 -38.94
C ALA A 171 -24.81 19.15 -40.42
N GLU A 172 -24.53 18.17 -41.29
CA GLU A 172 -24.70 18.33 -42.74
C GLU A 172 -26.17 18.49 -43.11
N THR A 173 -27.07 17.77 -42.48
CA THR A 173 -28.52 17.91 -42.68
C THR A 173 -28.99 19.31 -42.26
N ALA A 174 -28.55 19.82 -41.11
CA ALA A 174 -28.88 21.16 -40.65
C ALA A 174 -28.41 22.22 -41.65
N ARG A 175 -27.18 22.09 -42.14
CA ARG A 175 -26.61 22.98 -43.16
C ARG A 175 -27.45 23.02 -44.43
N LEU A 176 -27.89 21.85 -44.91
CA LEU A 176 -28.72 21.74 -46.12
C LEU A 176 -30.13 22.34 -45.93
N LEU A 177 -30.68 22.22 -44.72
CA LEU A 177 -31.97 22.83 -44.38
C LEU A 177 -31.87 24.35 -44.27
N GLU A 178 -30.79 24.88 -43.73
CA GLU A 178 -30.55 26.31 -43.62
C GLU A 178 -30.26 26.96 -44.98
N ASN A 179 -29.66 26.20 -45.92
CA ASN A 179 -29.29 26.67 -47.25
C ASN A 179 -29.86 25.76 -48.37
N PRO A 180 -31.14 25.75 -48.59
CA PRO A 180 -31.79 24.85 -49.59
C PRO A 180 -31.27 25.05 -51.02
N GLY A 181 -30.74 26.23 -51.33
CA GLY A 181 -30.15 26.55 -52.65
C GLY A 181 -28.71 26.06 -52.84
N ASP A 182 -28.04 25.56 -51.81
CA ASP A 182 -26.69 25.03 -51.95
C ASP A 182 -26.71 23.67 -52.67
N THR A 183 -26.22 23.67 -53.90
CA THR A 183 -26.14 22.49 -54.76
C THR A 183 -24.78 21.80 -54.68
N THR A 184 -23.90 22.24 -53.76
CA THR A 184 -22.56 21.66 -53.59
C THR A 184 -22.64 20.27 -53.06
N LEU A 185 -22.12 19.30 -53.81
CA LEU A 185 -22.04 17.90 -53.39
C LEU A 185 -20.90 17.73 -52.36
N ARG A 186 -21.23 17.28 -51.17
CA ARG A 186 -20.27 16.98 -50.10
C ARG A 186 -20.38 15.52 -49.66
N VAL A 187 -19.66 14.66 -50.36
CA VAL A 187 -19.58 13.27 -50.01
C VAL A 187 -18.15 12.97 -49.54
N GLU A 188 -18.04 12.51 -48.29
CA GLU A 188 -16.80 12.06 -47.72
C GLU A 188 -16.65 10.56 -48.01
N VAL A 189 -15.51 10.17 -48.62
CA VAL A 189 -15.14 8.76 -48.81
C VAL A 189 -14.45 8.32 -47.54
N VAL A 190 -15.05 7.34 -46.86
CA VAL A 190 -14.49 6.73 -45.68
C VAL A 190 -13.42 5.73 -46.11
N GLY A 191 -12.20 5.98 -45.70
CA GLY A 191 -11.07 5.10 -46.02
C GLY A 191 -11.19 3.71 -45.38
N THR A 192 -10.23 2.86 -45.68
CA THR A 192 -10.17 1.49 -45.20
C THR A 192 -9.13 1.32 -44.13
N GLU A 193 -9.29 0.30 -43.29
CA GLU A 193 -8.30 -0.17 -42.32
C GLU A 193 -8.01 -1.65 -42.50
N ALA A 194 -6.74 -2.02 -42.35
CA ALA A 194 -6.32 -3.42 -42.42
C ALA A 194 -6.39 -4.04 -41.02
N LEU A 195 -7.19 -5.08 -40.90
CA LEU A 195 -7.47 -5.76 -39.62
C LEU A 195 -7.04 -7.22 -39.73
N LEU A 196 -6.37 -7.76 -38.68
CA LEU A 196 -6.10 -9.19 -38.53
C LEU A 196 -6.58 -9.69 -37.17
N ASP A 197 -7.11 -10.91 -37.15
CA ASP A 197 -7.49 -11.59 -35.92
C ASP A 197 -6.27 -12.04 -35.14
N SER A 198 -6.10 -11.56 -33.92
CA SER A 198 -4.92 -11.87 -33.10
C SER A 198 -4.75 -13.35 -32.78
N LYS A 199 -5.86 -14.12 -32.68
CA LYS A 199 -5.79 -15.57 -32.45
C LYS A 199 -5.31 -16.27 -33.70
N LYS A 200 -5.86 -15.92 -34.88
CA LYS A 200 -5.47 -16.49 -36.18
C LYS A 200 -4.00 -16.15 -36.51
N VAL A 201 -3.58 -14.92 -36.20
CA VAL A 201 -2.17 -14.51 -36.34
C VAL A 201 -1.23 -15.43 -35.56
N LYS A 202 -1.60 -15.73 -34.30
CA LYS A 202 -0.80 -16.64 -33.44
C LYS A 202 -0.87 -18.09 -33.91
N GLU A 203 -2.06 -18.61 -34.19
CA GLU A 203 -2.29 -19.99 -34.64
C GLU A 203 -1.50 -20.31 -35.94
N GLN A 204 -1.54 -19.39 -36.90
CA GLN A 204 -0.94 -19.56 -38.22
C GLN A 204 0.47 -18.95 -38.33
N LYS A 205 1.01 -18.41 -37.22
CA LYS A 205 2.35 -17.79 -37.10
C LYS A 205 2.60 -16.70 -38.18
N ILE A 206 1.59 -15.86 -38.41
CA ILE A 206 1.66 -14.78 -39.39
C ILE A 206 2.63 -13.70 -38.90
N ASN A 207 3.61 -13.35 -39.73
CA ASN A 207 4.54 -12.27 -39.46
C ASN A 207 3.92 -10.92 -39.84
N VAL A 208 3.26 -10.26 -38.86
CA VAL A 208 2.56 -8.98 -39.07
C VAL A 208 3.52 -7.86 -39.49
N VAL A 209 4.77 -7.88 -39.00
CA VAL A 209 5.78 -6.83 -39.30
C VAL A 209 6.23 -6.86 -40.76
N ALA A 210 6.15 -8.02 -41.41
CA ALA A 210 6.55 -8.19 -42.81
C ALA A 210 5.45 -7.79 -43.81
N LEU A 211 4.27 -7.37 -43.35
CA LEU A 211 3.17 -6.99 -44.24
C LEU A 211 3.40 -5.60 -44.86
N PRO A 212 3.01 -5.42 -46.16
CA PRO A 212 3.25 -4.17 -46.91
C PRO A 212 2.34 -3.01 -46.44
N MET A 213 1.57 -3.19 -45.39
CA MET A 213 0.62 -2.21 -44.87
C MET A 213 0.56 -2.23 -43.34
N ALA A 214 0.18 -1.12 -42.74
CA ALA A 214 -0.07 -1.03 -41.28
C ALA A 214 -1.33 -1.85 -40.96
N VAL A 215 -1.22 -2.80 -40.04
CA VAL A 215 -2.30 -3.70 -39.65
C VAL A 215 -2.63 -3.49 -38.17
N LYS A 216 -3.93 -3.41 -37.85
CA LYS A 216 -4.44 -3.40 -36.50
C LYS A 216 -4.89 -4.81 -36.12
N LEU A 217 -4.46 -5.27 -34.96
CA LEU A 217 -4.93 -6.53 -34.40
C LEU A 217 -6.27 -6.35 -33.72
N VAL A 218 -7.20 -7.26 -34.01
CA VAL A 218 -8.53 -7.34 -33.37
C VAL A 218 -8.63 -8.66 -32.59
N ASN A 219 -9.64 -8.77 -31.72
CA ASN A 219 -9.86 -9.98 -30.92
C ASN A 219 -8.64 -10.40 -30.08
N GLU A 220 -7.89 -9.42 -29.59
CA GLU A 220 -6.82 -9.69 -28.66
C GLU A 220 -7.35 -10.30 -27.38
N SER A 221 -6.74 -11.38 -26.93
CA SER A 221 -7.08 -11.94 -25.62
C SER A 221 -6.70 -10.92 -24.55
N PRO A 222 -7.58 -10.65 -23.58
CA PRO A 222 -7.24 -9.74 -22.50
C PRO A 222 -5.97 -10.22 -21.80
N SER A 223 -5.09 -9.29 -21.45
CA SER A 223 -3.88 -9.63 -20.70
C SER A 223 -4.28 -10.28 -19.37
N PHE A 224 -3.36 -11.12 -18.83
CA PHE A 224 -3.57 -11.74 -17.50
C PHE A 224 -3.99 -10.71 -16.45
N TYR A 225 -3.36 -9.54 -16.46
CA TYR A 225 -3.73 -8.45 -15.56
C TYR A 225 -5.15 -7.93 -15.80
N GLN A 226 -5.57 -7.71 -17.03
CA GLN A 226 -6.93 -7.25 -17.35
C GLN A 226 -7.98 -8.26 -16.94
N GLN A 227 -7.68 -9.55 -17.11
CA GLN A 227 -8.58 -10.65 -16.78
C GLN A 227 -8.75 -10.82 -15.27
N TYR A 228 -7.66 -10.67 -14.49
CA TYR A 228 -7.63 -10.96 -13.05
C TYR A 228 -7.43 -9.72 -12.17
N ARG A 229 -7.57 -8.51 -12.73
CA ARG A 229 -7.29 -7.26 -12.00
C ARG A 229 -8.03 -7.13 -10.68
N TYR A 230 -9.29 -7.52 -10.62
CA TYR A 230 -10.10 -7.42 -9.39
C TYR A 230 -9.65 -8.44 -8.34
N GLN A 231 -9.31 -9.66 -8.77
CA GLN A 231 -8.76 -10.68 -7.88
C GLN A 231 -7.39 -10.29 -7.34
N ILE A 232 -6.52 -9.74 -8.19
CA ILE A 232 -5.19 -9.24 -7.80
C ILE A 232 -5.34 -8.12 -6.76
N TRP A 233 -6.15 -7.11 -7.05
CA TRP A 233 -6.38 -6.01 -6.10
C TRP A 233 -7.08 -6.46 -4.82
N GLY A 234 -8.02 -7.41 -4.91
CA GLY A 234 -8.63 -8.04 -3.75
C GLY A 234 -7.60 -8.77 -2.88
N GLY A 235 -6.72 -9.55 -3.49
CA GLY A 235 -5.61 -10.23 -2.79
C GLY A 235 -4.64 -9.26 -2.12
N VAL A 236 -4.26 -8.18 -2.81
CA VAL A 236 -3.42 -7.11 -2.25
C VAL A 236 -4.12 -6.45 -1.05
N GLY A 237 -5.42 -6.17 -1.14
CA GLY A 237 -6.19 -5.61 -0.04
C GLY A 237 -6.19 -6.50 1.21
N VAL A 238 -6.44 -7.81 1.04
CA VAL A 238 -6.37 -8.79 2.13
C VAL A 238 -4.97 -8.82 2.75
N LEU A 239 -3.92 -8.85 1.93
CA LEU A 239 -2.54 -8.85 2.40
C LEU A 239 -2.22 -7.59 3.23
N CYS A 240 -2.65 -6.43 2.77
CA CYS A 240 -2.49 -5.17 3.51
C CYS A 240 -3.17 -5.20 4.89
N VAL A 241 -4.40 -5.75 4.97
CA VAL A 241 -5.12 -5.91 6.23
C VAL A 241 -4.37 -6.86 7.18
N LEU A 242 -3.85 -7.98 6.68
CA LEU A 242 -3.07 -8.93 7.48
C LEU A 242 -1.77 -8.32 8.00
N ILE A 243 -1.03 -7.59 7.13
CA ILE A 243 0.20 -6.89 7.54
C ILE A 243 -0.12 -5.84 8.60
N MET A 244 -1.18 -5.05 8.41
CA MET A 244 -1.61 -4.05 9.39
C MET A 244 -1.98 -4.69 10.72
N GLY A 245 -2.72 -5.80 10.71
CA GLY A 245 -3.05 -6.58 11.90
C GLY A 245 -1.79 -7.10 12.62
N LEU A 246 -0.81 -7.60 11.87
CA LEU A 246 0.46 -8.05 12.42
C LEU A 246 1.24 -6.90 13.08
N LEU A 247 1.33 -5.76 12.42
CA LEU A 247 2.01 -4.56 12.95
C LEU A 247 1.35 -4.06 14.25
N ILE A 248 0.02 -4.02 14.29
CA ILE A 248 -0.75 -3.67 15.47
C ILE A 248 -0.47 -4.67 16.61
N SER A 249 -0.47 -5.97 16.31
CA SER A 249 -0.17 -7.02 17.29
C SER A 249 1.24 -6.89 17.87
N ILE A 250 2.24 -6.65 17.02
CA ILE A 250 3.63 -6.40 17.45
C ILE A 250 3.71 -5.15 18.33
N TYR A 251 3.04 -4.07 17.91
CA TYR A 251 3.01 -2.83 18.71
C TYR A 251 2.44 -3.07 20.12
N PHE A 252 1.29 -3.75 20.22
CA PHE A 252 0.70 -4.05 21.54
C PHE A 252 1.57 -5.01 22.36
N TYR A 253 2.18 -6.00 21.73
CA TYR A 253 3.11 -6.90 22.41
C TYR A 253 4.29 -6.14 23.03
N LEU A 254 4.95 -5.28 22.24
CA LEU A 254 6.09 -4.48 22.71
C LEU A 254 5.68 -3.48 23.79
N ARG A 255 4.52 -2.85 23.65
CA ARG A 255 3.97 -1.94 24.65
C ARG A 255 3.67 -2.64 25.98
N THR A 256 3.01 -3.80 25.92
CA THR A 256 2.68 -4.59 27.11
C THR A 256 3.95 -5.08 27.82
N LYS A 257 4.96 -5.51 27.05
CA LYS A 257 6.25 -5.92 27.60
C LYS A 257 6.92 -4.76 28.36
N ARG A 258 6.99 -3.56 27.77
CA ARG A 258 7.55 -2.37 28.43
C ARG A 258 6.82 -2.02 29.71
N LEU A 259 5.48 -2.01 29.67
CA LEU A 259 4.67 -1.73 30.85
C LEU A 259 4.90 -2.75 31.97
N LYS A 260 5.09 -4.03 31.62
CA LYS A 260 5.41 -5.06 32.59
C LYS A 260 6.78 -4.81 33.23
N ASP A 261 7.79 -4.54 32.41
CA ASP A 261 9.16 -4.25 32.90
C ASP A 261 9.18 -3.01 33.82
N ASP A 262 8.44 -1.94 33.46
CA ASP A 262 8.31 -0.73 34.27
C ASP A 262 7.57 -1.00 35.58
N LEU A 263 6.53 -1.84 35.54
CA LEU A 263 5.78 -2.24 36.74
C LEU A 263 6.67 -3.05 37.70
N GLU A 264 7.43 -4.02 37.18
CA GLU A 264 8.37 -4.83 38.00
C GLU A 264 9.42 -3.95 38.66
N ARG A 265 9.98 -2.96 37.94
CA ARG A 265 10.94 -1.99 38.54
C ARG A 265 10.26 -1.14 39.62
N SER A 266 9.12 -0.59 39.34
CA SER A 266 8.39 0.22 40.32
C SER A 266 8.01 -0.58 41.57
N GLN A 267 7.66 -1.86 41.42
CA GLN A 267 7.43 -2.76 42.55
C GLN A 267 8.69 -2.98 43.40
N ALA A 268 9.83 -3.23 42.74
CA ALA A 268 11.12 -3.41 43.40
C ALA A 268 11.50 -2.15 44.21
N ASP A 269 11.38 -0.97 43.59
CA ASP A 269 11.67 0.32 44.28
C ASP A 269 10.74 0.53 45.45
N LEU A 270 9.47 0.19 45.33
CA LEU A 270 8.49 0.29 46.43
C LEU A 270 8.83 -0.65 47.57
N TYR A 271 9.22 -1.90 47.29
CA TYR A 271 9.65 -2.83 48.36
C TYR A 271 10.88 -2.33 49.05
N GLU A 272 11.89 -1.84 48.35
CA GLU A 272 13.10 -1.28 48.98
C GLU A 272 12.79 -0.06 49.84
N ALA A 273 11.93 0.86 49.35
CA ALA A 273 11.50 2.04 50.12
C ALA A 273 10.71 1.65 51.40
N LYS A 274 9.83 0.61 51.28
CA LYS A 274 9.11 0.06 52.40
C LYS A 274 10.04 -0.55 53.43
N ASP A 275 10.98 -1.38 53.02
CA ASP A 275 11.95 -2.03 53.94
C ASP A 275 12.79 -0.96 54.68
N ARG A 276 13.26 0.07 53.98
CA ARG A 276 13.98 1.19 54.62
C ARG A 276 13.11 1.91 55.61
N ALA A 277 11.85 2.16 55.28
CA ALA A 277 10.92 2.86 56.19
C ALA A 277 10.61 2.00 57.42
N GLU A 278 10.39 0.68 57.27
CA GLU A 278 10.13 -0.24 58.37
C GLU A 278 11.37 -0.36 59.29
N GLU A 279 12.56 -0.48 58.75
CA GLU A 279 13.79 -0.51 59.53
C GLU A 279 14.04 0.79 60.27
N SER A 280 13.85 1.96 59.63
CA SER A 280 13.92 3.26 60.27
C SER A 280 12.93 3.37 61.44
N ASN A 281 11.67 2.91 61.21
CA ASN A 281 10.67 2.92 62.28
C ASN A 281 10.98 1.99 63.45
N ARG A 282 11.55 0.80 63.13
CA ARG A 282 12.03 -0.18 64.12
C ARG A 282 13.16 0.42 64.96
N LEU A 283 14.17 1.02 64.35
CA LEU A 283 15.28 1.70 65.03
C LEU A 283 14.82 2.83 65.88
N LYS A 284 13.89 3.65 65.40
CA LYS A 284 13.28 4.76 66.17
C LYS A 284 12.51 4.28 67.40
N SER A 285 11.75 3.17 67.24
CA SER A 285 11.01 2.59 68.34
C SER A 285 11.95 1.99 69.40
N ALA A 286 13.01 1.27 68.99
CA ALA A 286 14.02 0.73 69.88
C ALA A 286 14.79 1.85 70.61
N PHE A 287 15.11 2.93 69.90
CA PHE A 287 15.75 4.11 70.51
C PHE A 287 14.89 4.73 71.62
N LEU A 288 13.61 4.98 71.33
CA LEU A 288 12.67 5.55 72.33
C LEU A 288 12.50 4.65 73.56
N ALA A 289 12.44 3.33 73.35
CA ALA A 289 12.36 2.36 74.43
C ALA A 289 13.61 2.40 75.33
N ASN A 290 14.79 2.39 74.73
CA ASN A 290 16.08 2.47 75.45
C ASN A 290 16.21 3.80 76.21
N MET A 291 15.88 4.92 75.53
CA MET A 291 15.91 6.24 76.19
C MET A 291 15.00 6.32 77.37
N SER A 292 13.80 5.77 77.31
CA SER A 292 12.88 5.68 78.38
C SER A 292 13.45 4.95 79.62
N HIS A 293 14.21 3.89 79.36
CA HIS A 293 14.86 3.08 80.37
C HIS A 293 16.01 3.88 81.02
N GLU A 294 16.91 4.46 80.17
CA GLU A 294 18.06 5.24 80.60
C GLU A 294 17.66 6.52 81.40
N ILE A 295 16.52 7.13 81.09
CA ILE A 295 15.96 8.28 81.89
C ILE A 295 15.39 7.80 83.19
N ARG A 296 14.64 6.68 83.26
CA ARG A 296 13.93 6.19 84.43
C ARG A 296 14.87 5.81 85.59
N THR A 297 16.02 5.21 85.26
CA THR A 297 16.99 4.71 86.27
C THR A 297 17.53 5.86 87.11
N PRO A 298 18.15 6.95 86.65
CA PRO A 298 18.62 8.04 87.42
C PRO A 298 17.50 8.82 88.12
N LEU A 299 16.32 8.95 87.41
CA LEU A 299 15.16 9.62 87.99
C LEU A 299 14.63 8.89 89.26
N ASN A 300 14.55 7.54 89.17
CA ASN A 300 14.12 6.75 90.36
C ASN A 300 15.14 6.88 91.55
N ALA A 301 16.44 6.94 91.20
CA ALA A 301 17.46 7.18 92.26
C ALA A 301 17.30 8.56 92.89
N ILE A 302 17.09 9.63 92.07
CA ILE A 302 16.88 10.98 92.55
C ILE A 302 15.63 11.03 93.51
N VAL A 303 14.50 10.48 93.05
CA VAL A 303 13.23 10.45 93.82
C VAL A 303 13.40 9.62 95.10
N GLY A 304 13.92 8.38 94.97
CA GLY A 304 14.10 7.50 96.14
C GLY A 304 15.03 8.04 97.18
N PHE A 305 16.16 8.60 96.84
CA PHE A 305 17.08 9.19 97.85
C PHE A 305 16.56 10.56 98.37
N SER A 306 15.78 11.31 97.61
CA SER A 306 15.09 12.51 98.06
C SER A 306 14.04 12.19 99.11
N ASP A 307 13.27 11.09 98.88
CA ASP A 307 12.24 10.62 99.86
C ASP A 307 12.90 10.15 101.16
N VAL A 308 14.06 9.47 101.09
CA VAL A 308 14.83 9.05 102.26
C VAL A 308 15.32 10.27 103.06
N LEU A 309 15.85 11.30 102.38
CA LEU A 309 16.25 12.55 102.98
C LEU A 309 15.10 13.30 103.69
N ALA A 310 13.94 13.28 102.98
CA ALA A 310 12.73 13.98 103.53
C ALA A 310 12.12 13.26 104.77
N SER A 311 12.31 11.92 104.85
CA SER A 311 11.77 11.12 106.00
C SER A 311 12.49 11.36 107.30
N GLY A 312 13.62 12.02 107.36
CA GLY A 312 14.38 12.30 108.60
C GLY A 312 14.93 11.03 109.28
N GLY A 313 15.95 11.17 110.10
CA GLY A 313 16.51 10.02 110.87
C GLY A 313 17.82 9.47 110.37
N SER A 314 18.41 10.04 109.32
CA SER A 314 19.70 9.65 108.74
C SER A 314 20.83 10.42 109.47
N SER A 315 21.99 9.77 109.60
CA SER A 315 23.19 10.47 110.16
C SER A 315 23.66 11.58 109.20
N ASP A 316 24.39 12.56 109.69
CA ASP A 316 24.98 13.65 108.86
C ASP A 316 25.83 13.14 107.73
N GLU A 317 26.49 11.99 107.90
CA GLU A 317 27.32 11.32 106.90
C GLU A 317 26.44 10.65 105.80
N ASP A 318 25.37 10.03 106.18
CA ASP A 318 24.40 9.42 105.23
C ASP A 318 23.73 10.47 104.39
N GLN A 319 23.31 11.61 105.03
CA GLN A 319 22.68 12.76 104.31
C GLN A 319 23.60 13.32 103.25
N ARG A 320 24.90 13.49 103.51
CA ARG A 320 25.90 13.95 102.52
C ARG A 320 26.05 12.93 101.43
N ASN A 321 25.98 11.66 101.74
CA ASN A 321 26.13 10.60 100.75
C ASN A 321 24.89 10.53 99.84
N TYR A 322 23.68 10.61 100.36
CA TYR A 322 22.44 10.66 99.60
C TYR A 322 22.38 11.92 98.74
N PHE A 323 22.78 13.08 99.25
CA PHE A 323 22.87 14.29 98.40
C PHE A 323 23.83 14.15 97.22
N ARG A 324 25.00 13.52 97.43
CA ARG A 324 25.96 13.26 96.37
C ARG A 324 25.42 12.29 95.31
N ILE A 325 24.61 11.30 95.73
CA ILE A 325 23.98 10.36 94.76
C ILE A 325 22.88 11.11 93.95
N ILE A 326 22.08 11.96 94.59
CA ILE A 326 21.12 12.77 93.89
C ILE A 326 21.77 13.72 92.92
N GLN A 327 22.85 14.40 93.31
CA GLN A 327 23.56 15.32 92.45
C GLN A 327 24.20 14.57 91.21
N SER A 328 24.87 13.45 91.44
CA SER A 328 25.48 12.64 90.43
C SER A 328 24.44 12.14 89.41
N ASN A 329 23.27 11.67 89.83
CA ASN A 329 22.20 11.21 89.00
C ASN A 329 21.51 12.37 88.24
N SER A 330 21.39 13.55 88.83
CA SER A 330 20.89 14.76 88.19
C SER A 330 21.83 15.21 87.06
N ASP A 331 23.14 15.23 87.30
CA ASP A 331 24.12 15.55 86.30
C ASP A 331 24.13 14.50 85.11
N LEU A 332 23.89 13.21 85.44
CA LEU A 332 23.73 12.19 84.46
C LEU A 332 22.46 12.43 83.61
N LEU A 333 21.36 12.71 84.23
CA LEU A 333 20.06 13.00 83.57
C LEU A 333 20.19 14.19 82.59
N LEU A 334 20.80 15.27 83.06
CA LEU A 334 21.03 16.48 82.26
C LEU A 334 21.90 16.15 80.99
N ARG A 335 22.91 15.35 81.20
CA ARG A 335 23.73 14.88 80.06
C ARG A 335 22.88 14.11 79.08
N LEU A 336 22.13 13.10 79.52
CA LEU A 336 21.28 12.29 78.64
C LEU A 336 20.24 13.15 77.89
N ILE A 337 19.66 14.18 78.52
CA ILE A 337 18.71 15.08 77.86
C ILE A 337 19.45 15.88 76.77
N ASN A 338 20.63 16.38 77.05
CA ASN A 338 21.41 17.14 76.07
C ASN A 338 21.82 16.26 74.88
N ASP A 339 22.22 15.02 75.14
CA ASP A 339 22.58 14.04 74.07
C ASP A 339 21.39 13.75 73.19
N ILE A 340 20.16 13.60 73.74
CA ILE A 340 18.92 13.42 73.01
C ILE A 340 18.58 14.67 72.17
N LEU A 341 18.75 15.85 72.72
CA LEU A 341 18.48 17.11 72.01
C LEU A 341 19.50 17.32 70.88
N ASP A 342 20.74 16.98 71.08
CA ASP A 342 21.79 17.09 70.06
C ASP A 342 21.52 16.07 68.93
N LEU A 343 21.14 14.83 69.25
CA LEU A 343 20.76 13.85 68.25
C LEU A 343 19.51 14.30 67.45
N SER A 344 18.49 14.87 68.13
CA SER A 344 17.29 15.38 67.47
C SER A 344 17.62 16.55 66.51
N ARG A 345 18.63 17.39 66.87
CA ARG A 345 19.09 18.46 65.99
C ARG A 345 19.89 17.94 64.79
N LEU A 346 20.65 16.89 64.99
CA LEU A 346 21.38 16.18 63.91
C LEU A 346 20.40 15.55 62.92
N GLU A 347 19.40 14.81 63.42
CA GLU A 347 18.37 14.21 62.56
C GLU A 347 17.53 15.24 61.77
N ALA A 348 17.31 16.44 62.35
CA ALA A 348 16.61 17.53 61.70
C ALA A 348 17.46 18.36 60.74
N ASP A 349 18.75 17.98 60.55
CA ASP A 349 19.72 18.74 59.75
C ASP A 349 19.86 20.23 60.15
N LYS A 350 19.61 20.50 61.46
CA LYS A 350 19.58 21.86 62.04
C LYS A 350 20.82 22.18 62.89
N VAL A 351 21.86 21.41 62.71
CA VAL A 351 23.14 21.68 63.38
C VAL A 351 23.86 22.80 62.65
N THR A 352 23.85 23.98 63.21
CA THR A 352 24.71 25.08 62.76
C THR A 352 26.03 25.01 63.49
N LEU A 353 27.09 24.74 62.73
CA LEU A 353 28.46 24.84 63.26
C LEU A 353 28.88 26.33 63.23
N THR A 354 29.48 26.79 64.33
CA THR A 354 30.07 28.13 64.42
C THR A 354 31.61 27.98 64.47
N PRO A 355 32.25 27.86 63.32
CA PRO A 355 33.69 27.71 63.30
C PRO A 355 34.39 29.01 63.75
N GLU A 356 35.28 28.91 64.73
CA GLU A 356 36.17 29.95 65.21
C GLU A 356 37.59 29.52 65.05
N ASP A 357 38.51 30.50 64.93
CA ASP A 357 39.95 30.21 64.85
C ASP A 357 40.43 29.72 66.22
N CYS A 358 40.78 28.46 66.28
CA CYS A 358 41.25 27.79 67.50
C CYS A 358 42.67 27.22 67.29
N ASP A 359 43.55 27.56 68.22
CA ASP A 359 44.90 26.89 68.32
C ASP A 359 44.71 25.55 69.02
N VAL A 360 44.67 24.51 68.23
CA VAL A 360 44.46 23.12 68.68
C VAL A 360 45.60 22.69 69.65
N VAL A 361 46.83 23.17 69.49
CA VAL A 361 47.92 22.83 70.39
C VAL A 361 47.62 23.40 71.76
N GLN A 362 47.17 24.67 71.83
CA GLN A 362 46.82 25.31 73.08
C GLN A 362 45.60 24.62 73.73
N LEU A 363 44.63 24.26 72.93
CA LEU A 363 43.42 23.52 73.42
C LEU A 363 43.77 22.16 74.02
N CYS A 364 44.68 21.40 73.36
CA CYS A 364 45.14 20.12 73.86
C CYS A 364 45.97 20.31 75.20
N ARG A 365 46.77 21.37 75.32
CA ARG A 365 47.45 21.69 76.58
C ARG A 365 46.47 22.03 77.73
N GLN A 366 45.40 22.77 77.40
CA GLN A 366 44.40 23.11 78.40
C GLN A 366 43.59 21.86 78.83
N ALA A 367 43.23 20.99 77.89
CA ALA A 367 42.58 19.75 78.20
C ALA A 367 43.45 18.84 79.05
N LEU A 368 44.72 18.74 78.73
CA LEU A 368 45.68 17.97 79.56
C LEU A 368 45.78 18.52 80.98
N SER A 369 45.96 19.82 81.16
CA SER A 369 46.07 20.45 82.47
C SER A 369 44.73 20.23 83.30
N SER A 370 43.55 20.21 82.66
CA SER A 370 42.32 19.90 83.35
C SER A 370 42.26 18.46 83.82
N VAL A 371 42.74 17.49 82.97
CA VAL A 371 42.86 16.07 83.35
C VAL A 371 43.84 15.88 84.50
N GLU A 372 45.00 16.53 84.44
CA GLU A 372 46.02 16.48 85.54
C GLU A 372 45.50 17.01 86.84
N MET A 373 44.72 18.12 86.79
CA MET A 373 44.11 18.71 88.04
C MET A 373 43.04 17.78 88.63
N SER A 374 42.26 17.10 87.71
CA SER A 374 41.15 16.20 88.13
C SER A 374 41.66 14.87 88.74
N ARG A 375 42.91 14.42 88.40
CA ARG A 375 43.42 13.10 88.80
C ARG A 375 44.71 13.13 89.53
N ARG A 376 44.95 14.15 90.40
CA ARG A 376 46.15 14.34 91.25
C ARG A 376 46.50 13.11 92.13
N GLU A 377 45.57 12.20 92.41
CA GLU A 377 45.79 11.02 93.22
C GLU A 377 46.19 9.73 92.49
N SER A 378 46.26 9.75 91.14
CA SER A 378 46.46 8.49 90.39
C SER A 378 47.91 8.13 90.08
N GLY A 379 48.94 8.89 90.41
CA GLY A 379 50.36 8.57 90.20
C GLY A 379 50.79 8.52 88.73
N ASN A 380 49.93 8.78 87.79
CA ASN A 380 50.21 8.76 86.36
C ASN A 380 50.72 10.14 85.92
N ARG A 381 51.82 10.19 85.14
CA ARG A 381 52.34 11.40 84.55
C ARG A 381 51.85 11.50 83.11
N PHE A 382 51.16 12.57 82.79
CA PHE A 382 50.68 12.82 81.42
C PHE A 382 51.72 13.69 80.71
N VAL A 383 52.11 13.34 79.53
CA VAL A 383 53.09 14.08 78.71
C VAL A 383 52.45 14.40 77.36
N PHE A 384 52.43 15.67 76.98
CA PHE A 384 52.03 16.10 75.64
C PHE A 384 53.19 16.45 74.81
N GLU A 385 53.54 15.65 73.80
CA GLU A 385 54.62 15.89 72.87
C GLU A 385 54.06 16.38 71.52
N THR A 386 54.58 17.50 71.04
CA THR A 386 54.20 18.04 69.74
C THR A 386 55.46 18.61 69.09
N LYS A 387 55.54 18.55 67.74
CA LYS A 387 56.58 19.09 66.92
C LYS A 387 56.33 20.53 66.45
N ILE A 388 55.12 21.04 66.72
CA ILE A 388 54.69 22.38 66.34
C ILE A 388 54.24 23.14 67.57
N ASP A 389 54.53 24.42 67.62
CA ASP A 389 54.20 25.25 68.80
C ASP A 389 52.79 25.80 68.76
N SER A 390 52.21 25.95 67.59
CA SER A 390 50.86 26.45 67.35
C SER A 390 50.27 25.86 66.06
N PHE A 391 49.03 25.52 66.07
CA PHE A 391 48.25 25.02 64.89
C PHE A 391 46.83 25.52 64.95
N VAL A 392 46.53 26.54 64.14
CA VAL A 392 45.21 27.17 64.11
C VAL A 392 44.35 26.52 63.07
N LEU A 393 43.15 26.04 63.49
CA LEU A 393 42.10 25.50 62.66
C LEU A 393 40.79 26.25 62.94
N GLN A 394 39.99 26.37 61.90
CA GLN A 394 38.62 26.84 62.07
C GLN A 394 37.72 25.67 62.49
N VAL A 395 37.39 25.65 63.76
CA VAL A 395 36.60 24.57 64.36
C VAL A 395 35.58 25.16 65.36
N ASP A 396 34.51 24.47 65.55
CA ASP A 396 33.55 24.81 66.59
C ASP A 396 34.10 24.35 67.97
N VAL A 397 34.72 25.29 68.69
CA VAL A 397 35.44 25.02 69.93
C VAL A 397 34.50 24.48 71.04
N GLN A 398 33.23 24.84 70.99
CA GLN A 398 32.25 24.39 72.02
C GLN A 398 31.86 22.92 71.83
N ARG A 399 32.16 22.36 70.68
CA ARG A 399 31.84 20.97 70.34
C ARG A 399 33.08 20.07 70.20
N LEU A 400 34.25 20.62 70.36
CA LEU A 400 35.45 19.83 70.50
C LEU A 400 35.50 19.24 71.92
N PRO A 401 35.66 17.92 72.08
CA PRO A 401 35.64 17.25 73.38
C PRO A 401 36.81 17.68 74.26
#